data_d4f83c06a46e408d26dc9af0ebd44a73
#
_entry.id   d4f83c06a46e408d26dc9af0ebd44a73
#
_cell.length_a   1.000
_cell.length_b   1.000
_cell.length_c   1.000
_cell.angle_alpha   90.00
_cell.angle_beta   90.00
_cell.angle_gamma   90.00
#
_symmetry.space_group_name_H-M   'P 1'
#
loop_
_entity.id
_entity.type
_entity.pdbx_description
1 polymer ?
#
loop_
_entity_poly.entity_id
_entity_poly.type
_entity_poly.pdbx_seq_one_letter_code
_entity_poly.pdbx_strand_id
1 'polypeptide(L)'
;MSTLTDYLSISQSQADSPIISAEEEVRHVESEWGEAFEQHDVATLDRLMADEYFLTDPLGNVRSKAETLAAIQQNELLFQSTNSGGVNVRVNGDTAVVTGRSTFRGRYKGWSMAGQYQYTDVLVKRSGSWRAVASHITALGTGALRLKVGFMVCNLLL
;
A
#
# COMPACT_ATOMS: atom_id res chain seq x y z
N MET A 1 55.72 28.54 2.85
CA MET A 1 55.49 27.86 1.57
C MET A 1 54.57 26.68 1.83
N SER A 2 53.28 26.93 1.82
CA SER A 2 52.26 25.86 1.95
C SER A 2 52.05 25.30 0.57
N THR A 3 52.25 24.03 0.44
CA THR A 3 52.26 23.31 -0.83
C THR A 3 50.83 23.05 -1.32
N LEU A 4 50.64 23.21 -2.62
CA LEU A 4 49.41 22.95 -3.39
C LEU A 4 48.77 21.55 -3.17
N THR A 5 49.40 20.68 -2.39
CA THR A 5 48.98 19.30 -2.15
C THR A 5 47.83 19.19 -1.15
N ASP A 6 47.64 20.23 -0.30
CA ASP A 6 46.56 20.19 0.72
C ASP A 6 45.19 20.61 0.17
N TYR A 7 45.12 21.19 -1.03
CA TYR A 7 43.86 21.63 -1.64
C TYR A 7 43.13 20.54 -2.43
N LEU A 8 43.82 19.43 -2.77
CA LEU A 8 43.25 18.33 -3.57
C LEU A 8 42.64 17.20 -2.75
N SER A 9 42.81 17.24 -1.41
CA SER A 9 42.30 16.16 -0.54
C SER A 9 40.91 16.43 0.08
N ILE A 10 40.31 17.61 -0.15
CA ILE A 10 39.01 17.95 0.40
C ILE A 10 37.84 17.69 -0.57
N SER A 11 38.15 17.33 -1.84
CA SER A 11 37.14 17.23 -2.90
C SER A 11 36.65 15.78 -3.19
N GLN A 12 37.00 14.78 -2.38
CA GLN A 12 36.66 13.37 -2.65
C GLN A 12 35.85 12.68 -1.55
N SER A 13 35.20 13.41 -0.66
CA SER A 13 34.38 12.79 0.36
C SER A 13 32.92 13.25 0.34
N GLN A 14 32.39 13.60 -0.83
CA GLN A 14 30.94 13.47 -1.03
C GLN A 14 30.72 12.06 -1.57
N ALA A 15 30.56 11.13 -0.63
CA ALA A 15 30.11 9.79 -0.95
C ALA A 15 28.83 9.91 -1.79
N ASP A 16 28.88 9.41 -3.03
CA ASP A 16 27.71 9.15 -3.85
C ASP A 16 26.76 8.28 -3.03
N SER A 17 25.78 8.91 -2.39
CA SER A 17 24.59 8.16 -1.97
C SER A 17 23.99 7.60 -3.25
N PRO A 18 23.79 6.30 -3.39
CA PRO A 18 23.24 5.73 -4.60
C PRO A 18 21.93 6.46 -4.92
N ILE A 19 21.85 7.05 -6.12
CA ILE A 19 20.61 7.67 -6.60
C ILE A 19 19.64 6.51 -6.79
N ILE A 20 18.72 6.34 -5.84
CA ILE A 20 17.67 5.32 -5.91
C ILE A 20 16.75 5.71 -7.06
N SER A 21 16.42 4.78 -7.93
CA SER A 21 15.46 5.03 -9.01
C SER A 21 14.06 5.30 -8.46
N ALA A 22 13.26 6.05 -9.20
CA ALA A 22 11.87 6.31 -8.81
C ALA A 22 11.05 5.01 -8.66
N GLU A 23 11.38 3.97 -9.43
CA GLU A 23 10.77 2.65 -9.26
C GLU A 23 11.15 1.98 -7.93
N GLU A 24 12.40 2.11 -7.50
CA GLU A 24 12.85 1.59 -6.21
C GLU A 24 12.24 2.36 -5.05
N GLU A 25 12.11 3.69 -5.15
CA GLU A 25 11.38 4.50 -4.17
C GLU A 25 9.93 4.01 -4.02
N VAL A 26 9.23 3.78 -5.13
CA VAL A 26 7.84 3.28 -5.11
C VAL A 26 7.77 1.86 -4.53
N ARG A 27 8.70 0.97 -4.87
CA ARG A 27 8.77 -0.38 -4.28
C ARG A 27 8.97 -0.34 -2.78
N HIS A 28 9.77 0.62 -2.29
CA HIS A 28 9.96 0.80 -0.86
C HIS A 28 8.66 1.25 -0.17
N VAL A 29 7.94 2.19 -0.77
CA VAL A 29 6.61 2.63 -0.28
C VAL A 29 5.62 1.47 -0.23
N GLU A 30 5.58 0.61 -1.24
CA GLU A 30 4.72 -0.58 -1.28
C GLU A 30 5.06 -1.60 -0.17
N SER A 31 6.36 -1.81 0.09
CA SER A 31 6.81 -2.69 1.18
C SER A 31 6.38 -2.13 2.54
N GLU A 32 6.67 -0.84 2.77
CA GLU A 32 6.31 -0.15 4.01
C GLU A 32 4.78 -0.14 4.23
N TRP A 33 4.01 0.00 3.15
CA TRP A 33 2.56 -0.06 3.17
C TRP A 33 2.05 -1.42 3.67
N GLY A 34 2.57 -2.52 3.10
CA GLY A 34 2.21 -3.88 3.52
C GLY A 34 2.53 -4.15 4.99
N GLU A 35 3.74 -3.75 5.41
CA GLU A 35 4.19 -3.88 6.80
C GLU A 35 3.31 -3.06 7.77
N ALA A 36 2.97 -1.82 7.39
CA ALA A 36 2.13 -0.96 8.21
C ALA A 36 0.71 -1.52 8.40
N PHE A 37 0.14 -2.16 7.36
CA PHE A 37 -1.13 -2.87 7.50
C PHE A 37 -1.04 -4.06 8.47
N GLU A 38 0.01 -4.85 8.39
CA GLU A 38 0.21 -6.01 9.29
C GLU A 38 0.44 -5.59 10.73
N GLN A 39 1.17 -4.50 10.93
CA GLN A 39 1.49 -3.96 12.25
C GLN A 39 0.40 -3.05 12.82
N HIS A 40 -0.66 -2.77 12.05
CA HIS A 40 -1.71 -1.80 12.38
C HIS A 40 -1.15 -0.40 12.69
N ASP A 41 -0.08 -0.03 11.99
CA ASP A 41 0.57 1.26 12.14
C ASP A 41 -0.20 2.35 11.39
N VAL A 42 -1.21 2.89 12.07
CA VAL A 42 -2.10 3.93 11.54
C VAL A 42 -1.31 5.19 11.16
N ALA A 43 -0.25 5.53 11.90
CA ALA A 43 0.54 6.74 11.63
C ALA A 43 1.31 6.63 10.31
N THR A 44 1.93 5.47 10.05
CA THR A 44 2.59 5.18 8.78
C THR A 44 1.59 5.14 7.64
N LEU A 45 0.44 4.47 7.80
CA LEU A 45 -0.61 4.44 6.79
C LEU A 45 -1.15 5.83 6.47
N ASP A 46 -1.37 6.68 7.48
CA ASP A 46 -1.79 8.07 7.28
C ASP A 46 -0.78 8.87 6.45
N ARG A 47 0.50 8.69 6.69
CA ARG A 47 1.58 9.35 5.96
C ARG A 47 1.69 8.87 4.51
N LEU A 48 1.48 7.57 4.26
CA LEU A 48 1.59 6.96 2.93
C LEU A 48 0.37 7.22 2.05
N MET A 49 -0.79 7.53 2.62
CA MET A 49 -2.00 7.92 1.90
C MET A 49 -2.04 9.44 1.67
N ALA A 50 -2.39 9.86 0.47
CA ALA A 50 -2.76 11.24 0.19
C ALA A 50 -4.13 11.57 0.83
N ASP A 51 -4.44 12.85 1.04
CA ASP A 51 -5.70 13.23 1.70
C ASP A 51 -6.93 12.83 0.89
N GLU A 52 -6.80 12.82 -0.44
CA GLU A 52 -7.83 12.37 -1.37
C GLU A 52 -7.86 10.85 -1.63
N TYR A 53 -7.05 10.07 -0.92
CA TYR A 53 -6.99 8.62 -1.13
C TYR A 53 -8.35 7.94 -1.02
N PHE A 54 -8.58 6.99 -1.90
CA PHE A 54 -9.72 6.07 -1.81
C PHE A 54 -9.31 4.64 -2.17
N LEU A 55 -9.99 3.70 -1.53
CA LEU A 55 -9.88 2.27 -1.77
C LEU A 55 -11.18 1.73 -2.34
N THR A 56 -11.11 1.02 -3.48
CA THR A 56 -12.21 0.17 -3.94
C THR A 56 -11.94 -1.27 -3.50
N ASP A 57 -12.78 -1.79 -2.64
CA ASP A 57 -12.65 -3.14 -2.10
C ASP A 57 -13.18 -4.22 -3.09
N PRO A 58 -12.93 -5.53 -2.84
CA PRO A 58 -13.39 -6.59 -3.74
C PRO A 58 -14.90 -6.73 -3.93
N LEU A 59 -15.69 -6.05 -3.11
CA LEU A 59 -17.16 -6.00 -3.22
C LEU A 59 -17.65 -4.77 -3.98
N GLY A 60 -16.71 -3.90 -4.41
CA GLY A 60 -17.02 -2.64 -5.10
C GLY A 60 -17.36 -1.48 -4.17
N ASN A 61 -17.19 -1.64 -2.86
CA ASN A 61 -17.37 -0.51 -1.95
C ASN A 61 -16.18 0.43 -2.04
N VAL A 62 -16.43 1.73 -2.06
CA VAL A 62 -15.41 2.77 -2.05
C VAL A 62 -15.28 3.32 -0.63
N ARG A 63 -14.06 3.41 -0.14
CA ARG A 63 -13.73 3.97 1.18
C ARG A 63 -12.69 5.06 1.03
N SER A 64 -12.91 6.17 1.71
CA SER A 64 -11.94 7.23 1.85
C SER A 64 -10.75 6.83 2.74
N LYS A 65 -9.69 7.64 2.73
CA LYS A 65 -8.58 7.56 3.67
C LYS A 65 -9.08 7.49 5.12
N ALA A 66 -9.95 8.43 5.51
CA ALA A 66 -10.45 8.52 6.88
C ALA A 66 -11.22 7.25 7.31
N GLU A 67 -12.06 6.71 6.44
CA GLU A 67 -12.81 5.47 6.71
C GLU A 67 -11.88 4.26 6.78
N THR A 68 -10.85 4.21 5.94
CA THR A 68 -9.85 3.13 5.96
C THR A 68 -9.06 3.15 7.26
N LEU A 69 -8.52 4.30 7.65
CA LEU A 69 -7.77 4.46 8.90
C LEU A 69 -8.62 4.19 10.13
N ALA A 70 -9.87 4.67 10.15
CA ALA A 70 -10.80 4.43 11.24
C ALA A 70 -11.10 2.93 11.42
N ALA A 71 -11.30 2.18 10.32
CA ALA A 71 -11.54 0.75 10.38
C ALA A 71 -10.36 -0.04 10.97
N ILE A 72 -9.11 0.40 10.71
CA ILE A 72 -7.91 -0.21 11.28
C ILE A 72 -7.78 0.17 12.75
N GLN A 73 -7.94 1.45 13.09
CA GLN A 73 -7.83 1.97 14.46
C GLN A 73 -8.87 1.35 15.41
N GLN A 74 -10.07 1.06 14.89
CA GLN A 74 -11.15 0.43 15.64
C GLN A 74 -11.06 -1.11 15.66
N ASN A 75 -9.99 -1.69 15.08
CA ASN A 75 -9.82 -3.13 14.91
C ASN A 75 -10.96 -3.81 14.12
N GLU A 76 -11.67 -3.05 13.31
CA GLU A 76 -12.67 -3.60 12.39
C GLU A 76 -12.01 -4.29 11.19
N LEU A 77 -10.88 -3.77 10.73
CA LEU A 77 -10.06 -4.34 9.66
C LEU A 77 -8.70 -4.72 10.23
N LEU A 78 -8.41 -6.01 10.27
CA LEU A 78 -7.18 -6.57 10.81
C LEU A 78 -6.50 -7.41 9.75
N PHE A 79 -5.24 -7.08 9.44
CA PHE A 79 -4.38 -7.90 8.61
C PHE A 79 -3.49 -8.76 9.52
N GLN A 80 -3.51 -10.07 9.35
CA GLN A 80 -2.67 -10.99 10.11
C GLN A 80 -1.42 -11.38 9.34
N SER A 81 -1.53 -11.47 8.03
CA SER A 81 -0.41 -11.69 7.13
C SER A 81 -0.79 -11.26 5.71
N THR A 82 0.16 -10.65 5.04
CA THR A 82 0.11 -10.37 3.61
C THR A 82 1.36 -10.96 2.95
N ASN A 83 1.20 -11.52 1.77
CA ASN A 83 2.31 -11.97 0.96
C ASN A 83 2.07 -11.48 -0.46
N SER A 84 2.79 -10.44 -0.83
CA SER A 84 2.70 -9.84 -2.15
C SER A 84 3.74 -10.45 -3.09
N GLY A 85 3.34 -10.71 -4.33
CA GLY A 85 4.21 -11.24 -5.38
C GLY A 85 3.86 -10.67 -6.74
N GLY A 86 4.81 -10.76 -7.68
CA GLY A 86 4.61 -10.28 -9.03
C GLY A 86 4.37 -8.77 -9.11
N VAL A 87 4.99 -8.02 -8.19
CA VAL A 87 4.87 -6.55 -8.13
C VAL A 87 5.51 -5.92 -9.36
N ASN A 88 4.70 -5.23 -10.16
CA ASN A 88 5.13 -4.48 -11.33
C ASN A 88 4.89 -2.99 -11.08
N VAL A 89 5.95 -2.20 -11.16
CA VAL A 89 5.93 -0.75 -10.98
C VAL A 89 6.14 -0.08 -12.33
N ARG A 90 5.32 0.90 -12.66
CA ARG A 90 5.47 1.76 -13.83
C ARG A 90 5.42 3.21 -13.40
N VAL A 91 6.51 3.93 -13.61
CA VAL A 91 6.62 5.35 -13.29
C VAL A 91 6.54 6.18 -14.55
N ASN A 92 5.75 7.24 -14.49
CA ASN A 92 5.66 8.26 -15.54
C ASN A 92 5.65 9.65 -14.89
N GLY A 93 6.79 10.33 -14.88
CA GLY A 93 6.98 11.58 -14.16
C GLY A 93 6.72 11.41 -12.66
N ASP A 94 5.82 12.20 -12.12
CA ASP A 94 5.43 12.16 -10.70
C ASP A 94 4.24 11.21 -10.42
N THR A 95 3.93 10.30 -11.34
CA THR A 95 2.87 9.31 -11.16
C THR A 95 3.42 7.89 -11.31
N ALA A 96 3.02 7.00 -10.42
CA ALA A 96 3.31 5.58 -10.50
C ALA A 96 2.04 4.75 -10.48
N VAL A 97 2.03 3.68 -11.26
CA VAL A 97 1.01 2.63 -11.22
C VAL A 97 1.70 1.34 -10.80
N VAL A 98 1.22 0.75 -9.74
CA VAL A 98 1.70 -0.51 -9.20
C VAL A 98 0.63 -1.56 -9.34
N THR A 99 1.00 -2.73 -9.86
CA THR A 99 0.12 -3.89 -9.88
C THR A 99 0.82 -5.07 -9.23
N GLY A 100 0.07 -5.88 -8.52
CA GLY A 100 0.61 -7.07 -7.87
C GLY A 100 -0.48 -8.03 -7.46
N ARG A 101 -0.04 -9.19 -6.97
CA ARG A 101 -0.92 -10.18 -6.33
C ARG A 101 -0.56 -10.28 -4.87
N SER A 102 -1.57 -10.43 -4.05
CA SER A 102 -1.38 -10.63 -2.62
C SER A 102 -2.20 -11.83 -2.16
N THR A 103 -1.60 -12.66 -1.33
CA THR A 103 -2.33 -13.62 -0.50
C THR A 103 -2.46 -13.02 0.87
N PHE A 104 -3.68 -12.90 1.34
CA PHE A 104 -3.96 -12.19 2.56
C PHE A 104 -4.80 -13.05 3.52
N ARG A 105 -4.52 -12.90 4.80
CA ARG A 105 -5.34 -13.41 5.91
C ARG A 105 -5.62 -12.27 6.87
N GLY A 106 -6.84 -12.23 7.36
CA GLY A 106 -7.24 -11.17 8.27
C GLY A 106 -8.67 -11.32 8.76
N ARG A 107 -9.18 -10.24 9.33
CA ARG A 107 -10.56 -10.15 9.81
C ARG A 107 -11.16 -8.81 9.43
N TYR A 108 -12.44 -8.82 9.10
CA TYR A 108 -13.22 -7.62 8.90
C TYR A 108 -14.50 -7.71 9.73
N LYS A 109 -14.71 -6.76 10.65
CA LYS A 109 -15.84 -6.75 11.59
C LYS A 109 -16.04 -8.09 12.30
N GLY A 110 -14.92 -8.72 12.70
CA GLY A 110 -14.92 -10.01 13.36
C GLY A 110 -14.98 -11.25 12.46
N TRP A 111 -15.28 -11.09 11.16
CA TRP A 111 -15.34 -12.19 10.20
C TRP A 111 -13.94 -12.50 9.64
N SER A 112 -13.56 -13.77 9.65
CA SER A 112 -12.29 -14.20 9.06
C SER A 112 -12.33 -14.05 7.55
N MET A 113 -11.26 -13.48 6.99
CA MET A 113 -11.06 -13.31 5.57
C MET A 113 -9.72 -13.93 5.16
N ALA A 114 -9.72 -14.69 4.09
CA ALA A 114 -8.49 -15.21 3.49
C ALA A 114 -8.72 -15.40 2.00
N GLY A 115 -7.70 -15.12 1.19
CA GLY A 115 -7.82 -15.28 -0.25
C GLY A 115 -6.63 -14.74 -1.01
N GLN A 116 -6.72 -14.88 -2.32
CA GLN A 116 -5.79 -14.27 -3.27
C GLN A 116 -6.48 -13.09 -3.95
N TYR A 117 -5.73 -12.03 -4.11
CA TYR A 117 -6.21 -10.77 -4.65
C TYR A 117 -5.23 -10.24 -5.68
N GLN A 118 -5.76 -9.56 -6.69
CA GLN A 118 -5.03 -8.67 -7.57
C GLN A 118 -5.27 -7.25 -7.09
N TYR A 119 -4.22 -6.45 -7.01
CA TYR A 119 -4.36 -5.04 -6.67
C TYR A 119 -3.76 -4.15 -7.74
N THR A 120 -4.24 -2.93 -7.78
CA THR A 120 -3.70 -1.83 -8.56
C THR A 120 -3.69 -0.60 -7.66
N ASP A 121 -2.49 -0.08 -7.42
CA ASP A 121 -2.28 1.13 -6.65
C ASP A 121 -1.76 2.24 -7.55
N VAL A 122 -2.26 3.45 -7.34
CA VAL A 122 -1.81 4.66 -8.02
C VAL A 122 -1.18 5.57 -6.98
N LEU A 123 0.08 5.92 -7.21
CA LEU A 123 0.84 6.81 -6.35
C LEU A 123 1.20 8.10 -7.11
N VAL A 124 1.29 9.19 -6.37
CA VAL A 124 1.79 10.47 -6.87
C VAL A 124 2.94 10.96 -5.99
N LYS A 125 3.94 11.58 -6.63
CA LYS A 125 5.06 12.21 -5.94
C LYS A 125 4.74 13.69 -5.73
N ARG A 126 4.67 14.12 -4.47
CA ARG A 126 4.43 15.53 -4.10
C ARG A 126 5.43 15.93 -3.03
N SER A 127 6.08 17.06 -3.24
CA SER A 127 7.11 17.57 -2.32
C SER A 127 8.18 16.52 -2.00
N GLY A 128 8.59 15.74 -3.00
CA GLY A 128 9.63 14.71 -2.88
C GLY A 128 9.18 13.37 -2.29
N SER A 129 7.91 13.20 -1.90
CA SER A 129 7.39 11.98 -1.29
C SER A 129 6.30 11.33 -2.13
N TRP A 130 6.37 10.02 -2.33
CA TRP A 130 5.33 9.22 -2.95
C TRP A 130 4.20 8.95 -1.97
N ARG A 131 2.96 9.13 -2.42
CA ARG A 131 1.74 8.81 -1.65
C ARG A 131 0.71 8.15 -2.55
N ALA A 132 0.00 7.16 -2.01
CA ALA A 132 -1.10 6.54 -2.72
C ALA A 132 -2.30 7.49 -2.79
N VAL A 133 -2.91 7.58 -3.96
CA VAL A 133 -4.14 8.34 -4.22
C VAL A 133 -5.33 7.42 -4.48
N ALA A 134 -5.08 6.20 -4.94
CA ALA A 134 -6.14 5.23 -5.20
C ALA A 134 -5.61 3.80 -5.07
N SER A 135 -6.44 2.91 -4.57
CA SER A 135 -6.25 1.47 -4.59
C SER A 135 -7.49 0.76 -5.10
N HIS A 136 -7.30 -0.26 -5.91
CA HIS A 136 -8.36 -1.14 -6.37
C HIS A 136 -7.96 -2.59 -6.13
N ILE A 137 -8.80 -3.35 -5.46
CA ILE A 137 -8.56 -4.75 -5.11
C ILE A 137 -9.62 -5.63 -5.75
N THR A 138 -9.18 -6.68 -6.43
CA THR A 138 -10.04 -7.69 -7.03
C THR A 138 -9.73 -9.05 -6.43
N ALA A 139 -10.76 -9.77 -6.00
CA ALA A 139 -10.61 -11.14 -5.52
C ALA A 139 -10.34 -12.11 -6.68
N LEU A 140 -9.38 -13.03 -6.52
CA LEU A 140 -9.01 -14.02 -7.51
C LEU A 140 -9.64 -15.39 -7.17
N GLY A 141 -10.46 -15.93 -8.08
CA GLY A 141 -11.05 -17.27 -7.96
C GLY A 141 -12.28 -17.36 -7.06
N THR A 142 -13.00 -18.46 -7.15
CA THR A 142 -14.25 -18.74 -6.42
C THR A 142 -14.06 -19.05 -4.93
N GLY A 143 -12.80 -19.17 -4.48
CA GLY A 143 -12.45 -19.36 -3.06
C GLY A 143 -12.19 -18.07 -2.28
N ALA A 144 -12.15 -16.95 -2.96
CA ALA A 144 -11.66 -15.69 -2.41
C ALA A 144 -12.62 -15.01 -1.43
N LEU A 145 -13.87 -15.36 -1.43
CA LEU A 145 -14.86 -14.88 -0.46
C LEU A 145 -15.62 -16.06 0.13
N ARG A 146 -14.96 -16.88 0.96
CA ARG A 146 -15.71 -17.56 2.00
C ARG A 146 -16.07 -16.55 3.07
N LEU A 147 -16.82 -15.50 2.70
CA LEU A 147 -17.81 -14.97 3.58
C LEU A 147 -18.72 -16.17 3.84
N LYS A 148 -18.69 -16.74 5.03
CA LYS A 148 -19.87 -17.37 5.54
C LYS A 148 -20.91 -16.24 5.69
N VAL A 149 -21.55 -15.91 4.57
CA VAL A 149 -22.84 -15.27 4.60
C VAL A 149 -23.76 -16.33 5.22
N GLY A 150 -23.72 -16.38 6.54
CA GLY A 150 -24.81 -16.98 7.28
C GLY A 150 -26.04 -16.22 6.82
N PHE A 151 -26.77 -16.84 5.91
CA PHE A 151 -28.19 -16.68 5.67
C PHE A 151 -28.78 -15.37 6.22
N MET A 152 -28.74 -14.33 5.40
CA MET A 152 -29.67 -13.22 5.53
C MET A 152 -30.10 -12.75 4.14
N VAL A 153 -30.46 -13.70 3.31
CA VAL A 153 -31.27 -13.46 2.13
C VAL A 153 -32.52 -14.31 2.29
N CYS A 154 -33.42 -13.86 3.11
CA CYS A 154 -34.84 -14.18 3.01
C CYS A 154 -35.62 -13.21 3.91
N ASN A 155 -36.03 -12.12 3.33
CA ASN A 155 -37.32 -11.46 3.57
C ASN A 155 -37.27 -10.04 2.97
N LEU A 156 -37.34 -9.99 1.65
CA LEU A 156 -37.92 -8.82 0.98
C LEU A 156 -38.62 -9.28 -0.30
N LEU A 157 -39.64 -10.13 -0.12
CA LEU A 157 -40.71 -10.35 -1.08
C LEU A 157 -41.92 -10.84 -0.27
N LEU A 158 -42.68 -9.90 0.25
CA LEU A 158 -44.12 -9.86 0.37
C LEU A 158 -44.53 -8.43 0.67
#